data_cabc5ffe54e4efa25287e7c3807acf0b
#
_entry.id   cabc5ffe54e4efa25287e7c3807acf0b
#
_cell.length_a   1.000
_cell.length_b   1.000
_cell.length_c   1.000
_cell.angle_alpha   90.00
_cell.angle_beta   90.00
_cell.angle_gamma   90.00
#
_symmetry.space_group_name_H-M   'P 1'
#
loop_
_entity.id
_entity.type
_entity.pdbx_description
1 polymer ?
#
loop_
_entity_poly.entity_id
_entity_poly.type
_entity_poly.pdbx_seq_one_letter_code
_entity_poly.pdbx_strand_id
1 'polypeptide(L)'
;HLLLLSIDAQTYKVQIHRYVCGHDCGVMISPDVVHGMTYGGIAHGLGAALMEKFTYSPDGQLLSGTFMDYLMPSALEVPAITIVDHCTPSPLTEFGQKGSGEAGYLGSPAAIASAINDALSVHGASIDHLPMTPQALWQAVQLAADSQSSKETR
;
A
#
# COMPACT_ATOMS: atom_id res chain seq x y z
N HIS A 1 5.26 -5.09 -8.01
CA HIS A 1 5.46 -3.77 -7.44
C HIS A 1 6.72 -3.76 -6.59
N LEU A 2 7.49 -2.68 -6.66
CA LEU A 2 8.73 -2.48 -5.91
C LEU A 2 8.71 -1.07 -5.31
N LEU A 3 9.04 -0.95 -4.03
CA LEU A 3 9.04 0.33 -3.33
C LEU A 3 10.36 0.56 -2.61
N LEU A 4 10.73 1.85 -2.53
CA LEU A 4 11.70 2.37 -1.60
C LEU A 4 10.99 3.36 -0.69
N LEU A 5 10.96 3.10 0.61
CA LEU A 5 10.32 3.96 1.60
C LEU A 5 11.22 4.19 2.81
N SER A 6 10.88 5.18 3.61
CA SER A 6 11.39 5.38 4.95
C SER A 6 10.25 5.61 5.93
N ILE A 7 10.50 5.31 7.19
CA ILE A 7 9.60 5.60 8.31
C ILE A 7 10.31 6.60 9.22
N ASP A 8 9.69 7.75 9.46
CA ASP A 8 10.22 8.76 10.38
C ASP A 8 10.21 8.23 11.81
N ALA A 9 11.35 8.25 12.48
CA ALA A 9 11.52 7.63 13.79
C ALA A 9 10.76 8.35 14.93
N GLN A 10 10.33 9.60 14.73
CA GLN A 10 9.60 10.36 15.76
C GLN A 10 8.09 10.34 15.53
N THR A 11 7.67 10.44 14.29
CA THR A 11 6.26 10.57 13.90
C THR A 11 5.65 9.28 13.36
N TYR A 12 6.49 8.29 13.04
CA TYR A 12 6.10 7.04 12.36
C TYR A 12 5.42 7.26 11.01
N LYS A 13 5.59 8.45 10.42
CA LYS A 13 5.08 8.76 9.09
C LYS A 13 5.86 7.98 8.05
N VAL A 14 5.15 7.26 7.19
CA VAL A 14 5.71 6.56 6.03
C VAL A 14 5.90 7.55 4.89
N GLN A 15 7.08 7.57 4.30
CA GLN A 15 7.38 8.32 3.09
C GLN A 15 7.86 7.38 1.99
N ILE A 16 7.12 7.31 0.89
CA ILE A 16 7.49 6.52 -0.27
C ILE A 16 8.35 7.40 -1.19
N HIS A 17 9.63 7.03 -1.36
CA HIS A 17 10.59 7.77 -2.18
C HIS A 17 10.54 7.35 -3.65
N ARG A 18 10.25 6.07 -3.90
CA ARG A 18 10.20 5.52 -5.25
C ARG A 18 9.20 4.38 -5.32
N TYR A 19 8.42 4.38 -6.39
CA TYR A 19 7.46 3.32 -6.68
C TYR A 19 7.61 2.86 -8.13
N VAL A 20 7.83 1.57 -8.33
CA VAL A 20 7.91 0.96 -9.66
C VAL A 20 6.87 -0.16 -9.75
N CYS A 21 6.08 -0.13 -10.80
CA CYS A 21 5.07 -1.15 -11.10
C CYS A 21 5.40 -1.83 -12.43
N GLY A 22 5.71 -3.11 -12.41
CA GLY A 22 5.74 -3.96 -13.60
C GLY A 22 4.32 -4.42 -13.91
N HIS A 23 3.87 -4.23 -15.15
CA HIS A 23 2.50 -4.54 -15.57
C HIS A 23 2.50 -5.29 -16.91
N ASP A 24 1.71 -6.37 -17.00
CA ASP A 24 1.50 -7.14 -18.22
C ASP A 24 -0.01 -7.33 -18.46
N CYS A 25 -0.55 -6.61 -19.40
CA CYS A 25 -1.91 -6.81 -19.90
C CYS A 25 -1.94 -7.35 -21.36
N GLY A 26 -0.87 -8.01 -21.79
CA GLY A 26 -0.71 -8.43 -23.17
C GLY A 26 -0.53 -7.23 -24.09
N VAL A 27 -1.14 -7.28 -25.27
CA VAL A 27 -1.14 -6.15 -26.21
C VAL A 27 -2.07 -5.06 -25.67
N MET A 28 -1.51 -3.88 -25.40
CA MET A 28 -2.30 -2.71 -24.97
C MET A 28 -3.03 -2.07 -26.15
N ILE A 29 -4.36 -2.12 -26.13
CA ILE A 29 -5.19 -1.46 -27.14
C ILE A 29 -5.18 0.06 -26.96
N SER A 30 -5.19 0.52 -25.72
CA SER A 30 -5.13 1.93 -25.34
C SER A 30 -4.14 2.14 -24.20
N PRO A 31 -2.87 2.44 -24.49
CA PRO A 31 -1.84 2.61 -23.45
C PRO A 31 -2.19 3.66 -22.41
N ASP A 32 -2.72 4.81 -22.84
CA ASP A 32 -3.08 5.90 -21.91
C ASP A 32 -4.15 5.48 -20.90
N VAL A 33 -5.15 4.70 -21.34
CA VAL A 33 -6.19 4.17 -20.44
C VAL A 33 -5.60 3.14 -19.49
N VAL A 34 -4.77 2.23 -19.97
CA VAL A 34 -4.11 1.20 -19.13
C VAL A 34 -3.23 1.84 -18.07
N HIS A 35 -2.40 2.81 -18.46
CA HIS A 35 -1.55 3.54 -17.52
C HIS A 35 -2.38 4.35 -16.52
N GLY A 36 -3.42 5.05 -16.98
CA GLY A 36 -4.31 5.81 -16.09
C GLY A 36 -4.99 4.93 -15.04
N MET A 37 -5.47 3.76 -15.43
CA MET A 37 -6.05 2.76 -14.50
C MET A 37 -5.00 2.21 -13.54
N THR A 38 -3.78 1.95 -13.99
CA THR A 38 -2.69 1.46 -13.15
C THR A 38 -2.28 2.51 -12.11
N TYR A 39 -2.12 3.78 -12.50
CA TYR A 39 -1.86 4.88 -11.57
C TYR A 39 -2.97 5.03 -10.54
N GLY A 40 -4.23 5.05 -11.00
CA GLY A 40 -5.39 5.14 -10.11
C GLY A 40 -5.50 3.96 -9.15
N GLY A 41 -5.25 2.76 -9.62
CA GLY A 41 -5.22 1.55 -8.80
C GLY A 41 -4.13 1.59 -7.72
N ILE A 42 -2.93 2.07 -8.05
CA ILE A 42 -1.85 2.22 -7.07
C ILE A 42 -2.21 3.27 -6.02
N ALA A 43 -2.75 4.42 -6.42
CA ALA A 43 -3.20 5.46 -5.48
C ALA A 43 -4.30 4.93 -4.53
N HIS A 44 -5.26 4.18 -5.06
CA HIS A 44 -6.30 3.50 -4.26
C HIS A 44 -5.68 2.50 -3.27
N GLY A 45 -4.75 1.66 -3.71
CA GLY A 45 -4.08 0.70 -2.84
C GLY A 45 -3.19 1.35 -1.78
N LEU A 46 -2.61 2.52 -2.06
CA LEU A 46 -1.90 3.33 -1.08
C LEU A 46 -2.84 3.82 0.02
N GLY A 47 -4.03 4.31 -0.35
CA GLY A 47 -5.07 4.68 0.59
C GLY A 47 -5.46 3.53 1.52
N ALA A 48 -5.77 2.37 0.94
CA ALA A 48 -6.10 1.17 1.70
C ALA A 48 -4.98 0.69 2.63
N ALA A 49 -3.71 0.83 2.19
CA ALA A 49 -2.57 0.38 2.99
C ALA A 49 -2.24 1.31 4.16
N LEU A 50 -2.40 2.63 4.02
CA LEU A 50 -1.83 3.61 4.94
C LEU A 50 -2.85 4.48 5.66
N MET A 51 -4.08 4.66 5.14
CA MET A 51 -4.95 5.75 5.55
C MET A 51 -6.40 5.36 5.79
N GLU A 52 -7.01 4.64 4.84
CA GLU A 52 -8.45 4.45 4.77
C GLU A 52 -8.94 3.42 5.80
N LYS A 53 -9.85 3.84 6.67
CA LYS A 53 -10.45 2.97 7.69
C LYS A 53 -11.89 3.35 7.98
N PHE A 54 -12.79 2.39 7.83
CA PHE A 54 -14.15 2.52 8.39
C PHE A 54 -14.12 2.24 9.88
N THR A 55 -14.68 3.16 10.65
CA THR A 55 -14.80 3.04 12.11
C THR A 55 -16.27 3.06 12.48
N TYR A 56 -16.68 2.10 13.31
CA TYR A 56 -18.05 1.97 13.79
C TYR A 56 -18.12 2.09 15.30
N SER A 57 -19.23 2.65 15.81
CA SER A 57 -19.54 2.58 17.25
C SER A 57 -19.92 1.16 17.66
N PRO A 58 -19.98 0.85 18.97
CA PRO A 58 -20.47 -0.46 19.44
C PRO A 58 -21.87 -0.81 18.97
N ASP A 59 -22.70 0.21 18.70
CA ASP A 59 -24.07 0.06 18.21
C ASP A 59 -24.18 -0.06 16.69
N GLY A 60 -23.03 -0.10 15.97
CA GLY A 60 -22.96 -0.26 14.53
C GLY A 60 -23.13 1.04 13.73
N GLN A 61 -23.13 2.21 14.36
CA GLN A 61 -23.15 3.50 13.66
C GLN A 61 -21.80 3.79 13.02
N LEU A 62 -21.78 4.13 11.72
CA LEU A 62 -20.56 4.56 11.03
C LEU A 62 -20.10 5.92 11.59
N LEU A 63 -18.89 5.96 12.13
CA LEU A 63 -18.26 7.16 12.70
C LEU A 63 -17.42 7.90 11.66
N SER A 64 -16.81 7.20 10.71
CA SER A 64 -15.99 7.76 9.61
C SER A 64 -16.84 8.06 8.38
N GLY A 65 -17.95 8.80 8.54
CA GLY A 65 -18.92 9.11 7.49
C GLY A 65 -18.63 10.39 6.69
N THR A 66 -17.57 11.12 7.00
CA THR A 66 -17.18 12.35 6.33
C THR A 66 -15.71 12.31 5.92
N PHE A 67 -15.29 13.19 4.99
CA PHE A 67 -13.86 13.32 4.63
C PHE A 67 -13.00 13.93 5.74
N MET A 68 -13.56 14.37 6.85
CA MET A 68 -12.83 14.74 8.05
C MET A 68 -12.33 13.51 8.83
N ASP A 69 -13.08 12.41 8.74
CA ASP A 69 -12.85 11.19 9.52
C ASP A 69 -12.34 10.04 8.66
N TYR A 70 -12.75 9.98 7.38
CA TYR A 70 -12.29 9.02 6.39
C TYR A 70 -11.21 9.64 5.51
N LEU A 71 -9.95 9.27 5.79
CA LEU A 71 -8.81 9.85 5.09
C LEU A 71 -8.60 9.14 3.74
N MET A 72 -8.64 9.92 2.67
CA MET A 72 -8.26 9.47 1.32
C MET A 72 -6.91 10.07 0.92
N PRO A 73 -6.07 9.36 0.14
CA PRO A 73 -4.83 9.91 -0.35
C PRO A 73 -5.11 11.08 -1.31
N SER A 74 -4.39 12.16 -1.13
CA SER A 74 -4.34 13.29 -2.04
C SER A 74 -3.11 13.21 -2.96
N ALA A 75 -2.97 14.17 -3.86
CA ALA A 75 -1.78 14.25 -4.72
C ALA A 75 -0.46 14.43 -3.94
N LEU A 76 -0.53 14.80 -2.65
CA LEU A 76 0.66 14.95 -1.80
C LEU A 76 1.17 13.62 -1.26
N GLU A 77 0.28 12.66 -1.06
CA GLU A 77 0.64 11.33 -0.54
C GLU A 77 1.03 10.35 -1.66
N VAL A 78 0.52 10.56 -2.87
CA VAL A 78 0.84 9.68 -4.01
C VAL A 78 2.25 9.99 -4.52
N PRO A 79 3.19 9.04 -4.47
CA PRO A 79 4.56 9.25 -4.94
C PRO A 79 4.62 9.30 -6.47
N ALA A 80 5.78 9.70 -7.00
CA ALA A 80 6.07 9.47 -8.41
C ALA A 80 6.13 7.96 -8.71
N ILE A 81 5.27 7.50 -9.60
CA ILE A 81 5.14 6.10 -10.00
C ILE A 81 5.78 5.89 -11.37
N THR A 82 6.63 4.88 -11.50
CA THR A 82 7.17 4.43 -12.77
C THR A 82 6.47 3.13 -13.16
N ILE A 83 5.80 3.11 -14.31
CA ILE A 83 5.22 1.89 -14.89
C ILE A 83 6.24 1.31 -15.88
N VAL A 84 6.47 0.01 -15.78
CA VAL A 84 7.30 -0.78 -16.70
C VAL A 84 6.36 -1.78 -17.38
N ASP A 85 6.08 -1.53 -18.64
CA ASP A 85 5.22 -2.40 -19.41
C ASP A 85 5.97 -3.65 -19.86
N HIS A 86 5.35 -4.79 -19.65
CA HIS A 86 5.76 -6.06 -20.22
C HIS A 86 4.60 -6.63 -21.03
N CYS A 87 4.90 -7.14 -22.23
CA CYS A 87 3.86 -7.64 -23.13
C CYS A 87 4.09 -9.12 -23.42
N THR A 88 3.24 -9.98 -22.82
CA THR A 88 3.09 -11.38 -23.22
C THR A 88 1.70 -11.56 -23.85
N PRO A 89 1.58 -11.59 -25.18
CA PRO A 89 0.27 -11.69 -25.84
C PRO A 89 -0.50 -12.93 -25.42
N SER A 90 -1.82 -12.77 -25.23
CA SER A 90 -2.70 -13.91 -24.97
C SER A 90 -2.92 -14.72 -26.26
N PRO A 91 -2.77 -16.05 -26.22
CA PRO A 91 -3.10 -16.90 -27.38
C PRO A 91 -4.61 -17.10 -27.56
N LEU A 92 -5.43 -16.64 -26.59
CA LEU A 92 -6.88 -16.88 -26.55
C LEU A 92 -7.71 -15.69 -27.03
N THR A 93 -7.08 -14.54 -27.30
CA THR A 93 -7.74 -13.31 -27.72
C THR A 93 -7.25 -12.89 -29.10
N GLU A 94 -8.13 -12.27 -29.89
CA GLU A 94 -7.86 -11.95 -31.30
C GLU A 94 -6.64 -11.03 -31.48
N PHE A 95 -6.47 -10.03 -30.58
CA PHE A 95 -5.35 -9.08 -30.64
C PHE A 95 -4.26 -9.35 -29.61
N GLY A 96 -4.35 -10.45 -28.85
CA GLY A 96 -3.39 -10.78 -27.80
C GLY A 96 -3.54 -9.95 -26.51
N GLN A 97 -4.63 -9.19 -26.36
CA GLN A 97 -4.92 -8.41 -25.17
C GLN A 97 -5.32 -9.30 -23.99
N LYS A 98 -5.02 -8.83 -22.77
CA LYS A 98 -5.49 -9.37 -21.51
C LYS A 98 -6.24 -8.28 -20.74
N GLY A 99 -7.05 -8.67 -19.74
CA GLY A 99 -7.69 -7.73 -18.85
C GLY A 99 -6.64 -6.96 -18.04
N SER A 100 -6.79 -5.64 -17.95
CA SER A 100 -5.97 -4.78 -17.09
C SER A 100 -6.68 -4.50 -15.75
N GLY A 101 -7.96 -4.12 -15.81
CA GLY A 101 -8.83 -3.92 -14.64
C GLY A 101 -8.15 -3.17 -13.51
N GLU A 102 -8.14 -3.77 -12.33
CA GLU A 102 -7.57 -3.21 -11.11
C GLU A 102 -6.14 -3.72 -10.82
N ALA A 103 -5.37 -4.04 -11.85
CA ALA A 103 -4.03 -4.58 -11.70
C ALA A 103 -3.11 -3.71 -10.84
N GLY A 104 -3.23 -2.38 -10.93
CA GLY A 104 -2.49 -1.44 -10.08
C GLY A 104 -2.85 -1.56 -8.60
N TYR A 105 -4.12 -1.84 -8.28
CA TYR A 105 -4.58 -1.98 -6.90
C TYR A 105 -4.12 -3.29 -6.25
N LEU A 106 -4.23 -4.42 -6.95
CA LEU A 106 -4.03 -5.75 -6.36
C LEU A 106 -2.65 -5.95 -5.71
N GLY A 107 -1.59 -5.45 -6.34
CA GLY A 107 -0.22 -5.59 -5.83
C GLY A 107 0.21 -4.50 -4.84
N SER A 108 -0.49 -3.39 -4.80
CA SER A 108 -0.05 -2.18 -4.10
C SER A 108 -0.09 -2.32 -2.57
N PRO A 109 -1.19 -2.75 -1.91
CA PRO A 109 -1.22 -2.90 -0.46
C PRO A 109 -0.20 -3.92 0.05
N ALA A 110 -0.06 -5.04 -0.65
CA ALA A 110 0.88 -6.09 -0.27
C ALA A 110 2.35 -5.63 -0.37
N ALA A 111 2.70 -4.91 -1.44
CA ALA A 111 4.04 -4.38 -1.62
C ALA A 111 4.38 -3.31 -0.57
N ILE A 112 3.44 -2.42 -0.23
CA ILE A 112 3.60 -1.42 0.83
C ILE A 112 3.76 -2.10 2.19
N ALA A 113 2.91 -3.06 2.52
CA ALA A 113 2.99 -3.81 3.77
C ALA A 113 4.32 -4.57 3.91
N SER A 114 4.80 -5.19 2.83
CA SER A 114 6.09 -5.87 2.83
C SER A 114 7.26 -4.91 3.07
N ALA A 115 7.26 -3.75 2.42
CA ALA A 115 8.32 -2.75 2.59
C ALA A 115 8.31 -2.11 4.00
N ILE A 116 7.12 -1.89 4.58
CA ILE A 116 7.00 -1.41 5.97
C ILE A 116 7.53 -2.45 6.94
N ASN A 117 7.15 -3.72 6.79
CA ASN A 117 7.61 -4.79 7.66
C ASN A 117 9.11 -5.03 7.54
N ASP A 118 9.68 -4.87 6.34
CA ASP A 118 11.13 -4.89 6.16
C ASP A 118 11.80 -3.76 6.96
N ALA A 119 11.29 -2.54 6.87
CA ALA A 119 11.79 -1.40 7.65
C ALA A 119 11.64 -1.59 9.17
N LEU A 120 10.54 -2.20 9.64
CA LEU A 120 10.29 -2.47 11.06
C LEU A 120 11.13 -3.63 11.61
N SER A 121 11.68 -4.47 10.74
CA SER A 121 12.44 -5.67 11.14
C SER A 121 13.64 -5.35 12.02
N VAL A 122 14.26 -4.18 11.87
CA VAL A 122 15.38 -3.69 12.71
C VAL A 122 14.99 -3.52 14.19
N HIS A 123 13.68 -3.34 14.46
CA HIS A 123 13.11 -3.26 15.81
C HIS A 123 12.51 -4.59 16.28
N GLY A 124 12.59 -5.66 15.45
CA GLY A 124 11.90 -6.91 15.72
C GLY A 124 10.37 -6.81 15.70
N ALA A 125 9.84 -5.76 15.07
CA ALA A 125 8.42 -5.48 14.98
C ALA A 125 7.84 -5.90 13.61
N SER A 126 6.54 -6.23 13.59
CA SER A 126 5.78 -6.51 12.37
C SER A 126 4.31 -6.19 12.55
N ILE A 127 3.61 -5.91 11.45
CA ILE A 127 2.17 -5.64 11.41
C ILE A 127 1.55 -6.56 10.36
N ASP A 128 0.44 -7.19 10.71
CA ASP A 128 -0.29 -8.16 9.90
C ASP A 128 -1.67 -7.67 9.42
N HIS A 129 -2.00 -6.42 9.66
CA HIS A 129 -3.29 -5.81 9.32
C HIS A 129 -3.14 -4.44 8.67
N LEU A 130 -4.16 -3.99 7.95
CA LEU A 130 -4.27 -2.67 7.33
C LEU A 130 -5.38 -1.84 8.01
N PRO A 131 -5.30 -0.51 7.95
CA PRO A 131 -4.20 0.29 7.43
C PRO A 131 -3.02 0.37 8.40
N MET A 132 -1.82 0.45 7.86
CA MET A 132 -0.56 0.63 8.61
C MET A 132 -0.33 2.11 8.93
N THR A 133 -1.19 2.65 9.78
CA THR A 133 -1.12 4.05 10.19
C THR A 133 0.08 4.33 11.09
N PRO A 134 0.54 5.60 11.22
CA PRO A 134 1.61 5.95 12.16
C PRO A 134 1.37 5.43 13.58
N GLN A 135 0.13 5.46 14.06
CA GLN A 135 -0.24 4.91 15.36
C GLN A 135 -0.03 3.39 15.42
N ALA A 136 -0.43 2.66 14.38
CA ALA A 136 -0.26 1.20 14.33
C ALA A 136 1.23 0.82 14.30
N LEU A 137 2.04 1.56 13.53
CA LEU A 137 3.49 1.36 13.48
C LEU A 137 4.14 1.59 14.86
N TRP A 138 3.78 2.70 15.50
CA TRP A 138 4.27 3.00 16.85
C TRP A 138 3.92 1.88 17.85
N GLN A 139 2.68 1.45 17.87
CA GLN A 139 2.22 0.37 18.76
C GLN A 139 3.00 -0.93 18.53
N ALA A 140 3.23 -1.32 17.26
CA ALA A 140 3.99 -2.51 16.94
C ALA A 140 5.43 -2.45 17.46
N VAL A 141 6.09 -1.30 17.34
CA VAL A 141 7.46 -1.09 17.84
C VAL A 141 7.49 -1.14 19.38
N GLN A 142 6.51 -0.51 20.07
CA GLN A 142 6.44 -0.58 21.55
C GLN A 142 6.25 -2.01 22.05
N LEU A 143 5.34 -2.76 21.46
CA LEU A 143 5.09 -4.17 21.81
C LEU A 143 6.32 -5.05 21.61
N ALA A 144 7.09 -4.81 20.54
CA ALA A 144 8.34 -5.53 20.30
C ALA A 144 9.40 -5.21 21.37
N ALA A 145 9.55 -3.93 21.75
CA ALA A 145 10.48 -3.50 22.78
C ALA A 145 10.16 -4.11 24.17
N ASP A 146 8.88 -4.11 24.56
CA ASP A 146 8.42 -4.70 25.82
C ASP A 146 8.68 -6.22 25.86
N SER A 147 8.52 -6.88 24.73
CA SER A 147 8.77 -8.32 24.58
C SER A 147 10.26 -8.68 24.71
N GLN A 148 11.16 -7.81 24.28
CA GLN A 148 12.60 -7.99 24.41
C GLN A 148 13.05 -7.76 25.86
N SER A 149 12.58 -6.71 26.51
CA SER A 149 12.93 -6.41 27.91
C SER A 149 12.49 -7.52 28.88
N SER A 150 11.35 -8.16 28.58
CA SER A 150 10.84 -9.29 29.39
C SER A 150 11.67 -10.57 29.27
N LYS A 151 12.43 -10.73 28.17
CA LYS A 151 13.32 -11.87 27.95
C LYS A 151 14.69 -11.70 28.60
N GLU A 152 15.18 -10.47 28.73
CA GLU A 152 16.46 -10.16 29.37
C GLU A 152 16.39 -10.24 30.90
N THR A 153 15.18 -10.19 31.48
CA THR A 153 14.97 -10.22 32.93
C THR A 153 14.74 -11.65 33.47
N ARG A 154 14.80 -12.67 32.63
CA ARG A 154 14.67 -14.10 32.99
C ARG A 154 15.99 -14.85 32.82
#